data_e3bc8305536c2411a974307a9a9ede9f
#
_entry.id   e3bc8305536c2411a974307a9a9ede9f
#
_cell.length_a   1.000
_cell.length_b   1.000
_cell.length_c   1.000
_cell.angle_alpha   90.00
_cell.angle_beta   90.00
_cell.angle_gamma   90.00
#
_symmetry.space_group_name_H-M   'P 1'
#
loop_
_entity.id
_entity.type
_entity.pdbx_description
1 polymer ?
#
loop_
_entity_poly.entity_id
_entity_poly.type
_entity_poly.pdbx_seq_one_letter_code
_entity_poly.pdbx_strand_id
1 'polypeptide(L)'
;DLASNKILCLQSILEGKGVFLKKTGEYVNPAEGFQIFATANTKGKGSDDGRFIGTNVLNEAFLERFPVTFEQSYPTPSIETKILSRIWKDEKSVTRLVDWADIIRKTFFDGGIDEIISTRRLVHIAQAYAIFGSKEKAIQTCINRFDEETKSLFEQLYDKVDADVNFEQVEDKAYEEDAVG
;
A
#
# COMPACT_ATOMS: atom_id res chain seq x y z
N ASP A 1 11.11 -6.06 10.84
CA ASP A 1 11.62 -5.08 11.70
C ASP A 1 11.50 -5.36 13.20
N LEU A 2 11.63 -6.63 13.58
CA LEU A 2 11.73 -7.06 14.98
C LEU A 2 13.07 -6.63 15.58
N ALA A 3 13.10 -6.40 16.89
CA ALA A 3 14.35 -6.12 17.59
C ALA A 3 15.34 -7.28 17.45
N SER A 4 16.62 -6.97 17.18
CA SER A 4 17.66 -7.94 16.86
C SER A 4 17.80 -9.05 17.92
N ASN A 5 17.62 -8.73 19.21
CA ASN A 5 17.67 -9.70 20.30
C ASN A 5 16.52 -10.72 20.28
N LYS A 6 15.38 -10.38 19.69
CA LYS A 6 14.23 -11.29 19.54
C LYS A 6 14.35 -12.18 18.31
N ILE A 7 15.06 -11.69 17.29
CA ILE A 7 15.26 -12.40 16.03
C ILE A 7 16.26 -13.55 16.20
N LEU A 8 17.24 -13.40 17.07
CA LEU A 8 18.25 -14.43 17.35
C LEU A 8 17.66 -15.78 17.77
N CYS A 9 16.51 -15.79 18.46
CA CYS A 9 15.85 -17.06 18.84
C CYS A 9 15.28 -17.83 17.65
N LEU A 10 15.07 -17.16 16.49
CA LEU A 10 14.57 -17.81 15.28
C LEU A 10 15.67 -18.45 14.43
N GLN A 11 16.94 -18.18 14.71
CA GLN A 11 18.06 -18.70 13.88
C GLN A 11 18.06 -20.22 13.79
N SER A 12 17.92 -20.92 14.92
CA SER A 12 17.91 -22.39 14.95
C SER A 12 16.80 -22.97 14.07
N ILE A 13 15.60 -22.40 14.17
CA ILE A 13 14.44 -22.90 13.44
C ILE A 13 14.53 -22.58 11.94
N LEU A 14 15.14 -21.45 11.56
CA LEU A 14 15.43 -21.08 10.17
C LEU A 14 16.47 -22.03 9.54
N GLU A 15 17.36 -22.61 10.36
CA GLU A 15 18.31 -23.63 9.94
C GLU A 15 17.74 -25.07 10.00
N GLY A 16 16.44 -25.22 10.20
CA GLY A 16 15.78 -26.52 10.29
C GLY A 16 16.03 -27.27 11.60
N LYS A 17 16.63 -26.58 12.60
CA LYS A 17 16.91 -27.16 13.92
C LYS A 17 15.76 -26.84 14.89
N GLY A 18 15.64 -27.62 15.96
CA GLY A 18 14.66 -27.36 16.98
C GLY A 18 14.97 -26.14 17.86
N VAL A 19 13.99 -25.72 18.61
CA VAL A 19 14.08 -24.62 19.55
C VAL A 19 13.70 -25.05 20.97
N PHE A 20 14.48 -24.58 21.95
CA PHE A 20 14.18 -24.84 23.37
C PHE A 20 13.24 -23.75 23.91
N LEU A 21 12.08 -24.17 24.35
CA LEU A 21 11.07 -23.31 24.97
C LEU A 21 11.33 -23.16 26.47
N LYS A 22 12.01 -22.09 26.86
CA LYS A 22 12.43 -21.88 28.26
C LYS A 22 11.27 -21.85 29.26
N LYS A 23 10.08 -21.46 28.85
CA LYS A 23 8.91 -21.39 29.75
C LYS A 23 8.32 -22.73 30.09
N THR A 24 8.34 -23.68 29.15
CA THR A 24 7.76 -25.03 29.30
C THR A 24 8.81 -26.07 29.58
N GLY A 25 10.11 -25.77 29.35
CA GLY A 25 11.21 -26.72 29.46
C GLY A 25 11.28 -27.74 28.34
N GLU A 26 10.55 -27.48 27.24
CA GLU A 26 10.42 -28.41 26.11
C GLU A 26 11.35 -28.06 24.98
N TYR A 27 11.84 -29.08 24.27
CA TYR A 27 12.56 -28.92 23.00
C TYR A 27 11.64 -29.34 21.87
N VAL A 28 11.34 -28.38 20.97
CA VAL A 28 10.42 -28.58 19.86
C VAL A 28 11.19 -28.60 18.54
N ASN A 29 11.03 -29.67 17.77
CA ASN A 29 11.59 -29.79 16.42
C ASN A 29 10.56 -29.37 15.38
N PRO A 30 10.99 -28.73 14.25
CA PRO A 30 10.12 -28.51 13.11
C PRO A 30 9.56 -29.83 12.59
N ALA A 31 8.28 -29.85 12.25
CA ALA A 31 7.67 -30.99 11.58
C ALA A 31 8.14 -31.04 10.10
N GLU A 32 7.95 -32.20 9.45
CA GLU A 32 8.19 -32.33 8.01
C GLU A 32 7.31 -31.31 7.23
N GLY A 33 7.91 -30.59 6.27
CA GLY A 33 7.24 -29.57 5.49
C GLY A 33 7.07 -28.22 6.19
N PHE A 34 7.58 -28.06 7.42
CA PHE A 34 7.54 -26.76 8.12
C PHE A 34 8.33 -25.70 7.35
N GLN A 35 7.71 -24.52 7.17
CA GLN A 35 8.31 -23.39 6.48
C GLN A 35 8.07 -22.09 7.23
N ILE A 36 8.99 -21.14 7.10
CA ILE A 36 8.89 -19.80 7.70
C ILE A 36 8.77 -18.77 6.58
N PHE A 37 7.74 -17.93 6.70
CA PHE A 37 7.55 -16.77 5.85
C PHE A 37 7.68 -15.51 6.70
N ALA A 38 8.37 -14.51 6.18
CA ALA A 38 8.52 -13.22 6.83
C ALA A 38 8.05 -12.10 5.89
N THR A 39 7.53 -11.02 6.47
CA THR A 39 7.21 -9.78 5.76
C THR A 39 7.96 -8.63 6.41
N ALA A 40 8.48 -7.73 5.58
CA ALA A 40 9.19 -6.55 6.02
C ALA A 40 8.93 -5.37 5.09
N ASN A 41 8.95 -4.15 5.62
CA ASN A 41 8.80 -2.93 4.83
C ASN A 41 10.13 -2.42 4.25
N THR A 42 11.27 -2.83 4.83
CA THR A 42 12.60 -2.26 4.54
C THR A 42 13.60 -3.27 4.01
N LYS A 43 13.17 -4.49 3.65
CA LYS A 43 14.07 -5.61 3.29
C LYS A 43 15.13 -5.92 4.37
N GLY A 44 14.88 -5.51 5.63
CA GLY A 44 15.81 -5.69 6.75
C GLY A 44 16.94 -4.66 6.83
N LYS A 45 16.98 -3.68 5.94
CA LYS A 45 18.03 -2.64 5.90
C LYS A 45 17.74 -1.41 6.75
N GLY A 46 16.58 -1.39 7.44
CA GLY A 46 16.10 -0.20 8.14
C GLY A 46 15.56 0.86 7.17
N SER A 47 15.25 2.03 7.69
CA SER A 47 14.79 3.17 6.90
C SER A 47 15.85 4.26 6.91
N ASP A 48 16.63 4.34 5.85
CA ASP A 48 17.66 5.38 5.69
C ASP A 48 17.01 6.76 5.46
N ASP A 49 15.78 6.78 4.95
CA ASP A 49 15.00 7.98 4.64
C ASP A 49 14.01 8.38 5.76
N GLY A 50 14.02 7.69 6.88
CA GLY A 50 13.13 7.97 8.02
C GLY A 50 11.65 7.61 7.83
N ARG A 51 11.25 7.09 6.65
CA ARG A 51 9.85 6.78 6.31
C ARG A 51 9.24 5.67 7.16
N PHE A 52 10.07 4.75 7.63
CA PHE A 52 9.67 3.64 8.50
C PHE A 52 10.38 3.75 9.86
N ILE A 53 10.06 4.82 10.59
CA ILE A 53 10.62 5.06 11.93
C ILE A 53 10.35 3.84 12.83
N GLY A 54 11.38 3.43 13.58
CA GLY A 54 11.30 2.26 14.47
C GLY A 54 11.63 0.92 13.80
N THR A 55 12.01 0.90 12.53
CA THR A 55 12.58 -0.29 11.91
C THR A 55 14.03 -0.47 12.28
N ASN A 56 14.45 -1.71 12.50
CA ASN A 56 15.82 -2.03 12.84
C ASN A 56 16.56 -2.59 11.64
N VAL A 57 17.84 -2.24 11.52
CA VAL A 57 18.74 -2.92 10.59
C VAL A 57 18.97 -4.34 11.09
N LEU A 58 18.66 -5.31 10.27
CA LEU A 58 18.88 -6.72 10.58
C LEU A 58 20.29 -7.13 10.16
N ASN A 59 20.85 -8.09 10.91
CA ASN A 59 22.14 -8.67 10.56
C ASN A 59 22.03 -9.41 9.21
N GLU A 60 22.96 -9.17 8.31
CA GLU A 60 23.01 -9.83 6.98
C GLU A 60 23.00 -11.35 7.08
N ALA A 61 23.77 -11.92 8.01
CA ALA A 61 23.77 -13.35 8.24
C ALA A 61 22.39 -13.92 8.66
N PHE A 62 21.52 -13.11 9.26
CA PHE A 62 20.14 -13.50 9.53
C PHE A 62 19.29 -13.44 8.25
N LEU A 63 19.47 -12.40 7.43
CA LEU A 63 18.74 -12.25 6.16
C LEU A 63 19.08 -13.36 5.16
N GLU A 64 20.33 -13.80 5.10
CA GLU A 64 20.78 -14.92 4.26
C GLU A 64 20.08 -16.25 4.57
N ARG A 65 19.47 -16.38 5.74
CA ARG A 65 18.67 -17.57 6.09
C ARG A 65 17.30 -17.61 5.40
N PHE A 66 16.93 -16.53 4.72
CA PHE A 66 15.78 -16.46 3.81
C PHE A 66 16.28 -16.54 2.36
N PRO A 67 16.38 -17.73 1.79
CA PRO A 67 17.02 -17.92 0.48
C PRO A 67 16.23 -17.30 -0.68
N VAL A 68 14.95 -16.99 -0.46
CA VAL A 68 14.08 -16.40 -1.47
C VAL A 68 13.44 -15.12 -0.92
N THR A 69 13.62 -14.02 -1.65
CA THR A 69 13.03 -12.72 -1.33
C THR A 69 12.16 -12.25 -2.50
N PHE A 70 10.89 -12.00 -2.22
CA PHE A 70 9.98 -11.39 -3.18
C PHE A 70 9.78 -9.92 -2.84
N GLU A 71 9.92 -9.07 -3.84
CA GLU A 71 9.49 -7.68 -3.73
C GLU A 71 8.05 -7.57 -4.23
N GLN A 72 7.15 -7.16 -3.32
CA GLN A 72 5.76 -6.97 -3.64
C GLN A 72 5.51 -5.51 -4.04
N SER A 73 5.32 -5.29 -5.33
CA SER A 73 4.87 -4.00 -5.87
C SER A 73 3.40 -3.73 -5.55
N TYR A 74 2.96 -2.48 -5.74
CA TYR A 74 1.53 -2.18 -5.72
C TYR A 74 0.78 -2.99 -6.78
N PRO A 75 -0.48 -3.36 -6.53
CA PRO A 75 -1.32 -3.97 -7.55
C PRO A 75 -1.44 -3.06 -8.78
N THR A 76 -1.63 -3.65 -9.94
CA THR A 76 -1.92 -2.87 -11.15
C THR A 76 -3.25 -2.11 -10.99
N PRO A 77 -3.44 -0.98 -11.70
CA PRO A 77 -4.69 -0.22 -11.67
C PRO A 77 -5.92 -1.09 -11.89
N SER A 78 -5.86 -2.02 -12.84
CA SER A 78 -6.95 -2.97 -13.10
C SER A 78 -7.30 -3.86 -11.88
N ILE A 79 -6.31 -4.28 -11.12
CA ILE A 79 -6.53 -5.08 -9.91
C ILE A 79 -7.09 -4.21 -8.78
N GLU A 80 -6.57 -2.98 -8.60
CA GLU A 80 -7.09 -2.04 -7.61
C GLU A 80 -8.54 -1.66 -7.88
N THR A 81 -8.88 -1.38 -9.15
CA THR A 81 -10.26 -1.16 -9.56
C THR A 81 -11.17 -2.32 -9.17
N LYS A 82 -10.76 -3.56 -9.43
CA LYS A 82 -11.52 -4.75 -9.00
C LYS A 82 -11.68 -4.87 -7.48
N ILE A 83 -10.67 -4.48 -6.72
CA ILE A 83 -10.73 -4.47 -5.25
C ILE A 83 -11.76 -3.44 -4.77
N LEU A 84 -11.68 -2.22 -5.27
CA LEU A 84 -12.53 -1.10 -4.85
C LEU A 84 -13.98 -1.27 -5.30
N SER A 85 -14.23 -1.81 -6.51
CA SER A 85 -15.57 -2.08 -7.04
C SER A 85 -16.38 -3.10 -6.22
N ARG A 86 -15.73 -3.83 -5.32
CA ARG A 86 -16.45 -4.67 -4.35
C ARG A 86 -17.15 -3.85 -3.27
N ILE A 87 -16.62 -2.65 -2.96
CA ILE A 87 -17.09 -1.77 -1.89
C ILE A 87 -17.88 -0.59 -2.48
N TRP A 88 -17.37 0.03 -3.51
CA TRP A 88 -17.94 1.21 -4.17
C TRP A 88 -18.38 0.86 -5.60
N LYS A 89 -19.68 1.00 -5.90
CA LYS A 89 -20.28 0.50 -7.16
C LYS A 89 -20.20 1.49 -8.32
N ASP A 90 -19.85 2.75 -8.07
CA ASP A 90 -19.64 3.73 -9.13
C ASP A 90 -18.27 3.54 -9.77
N GLU A 91 -18.23 2.89 -10.92
CA GLU A 91 -17.01 2.57 -11.67
C GLU A 91 -16.20 3.81 -12.01
N LYS A 92 -16.86 4.92 -12.35
CA LYS A 92 -16.16 6.18 -12.69
C LYS A 92 -15.40 6.72 -11.49
N SER A 93 -16.03 6.81 -10.33
CA SER A 93 -15.37 7.25 -9.10
C SER A 93 -14.24 6.32 -8.67
N VAL A 94 -14.41 5.01 -8.84
CA VAL A 94 -13.37 4.02 -8.54
C VAL A 94 -12.16 4.19 -9.45
N THR A 95 -12.37 4.34 -10.77
CA THR A 95 -11.28 4.56 -11.73
C THR A 95 -10.50 5.83 -11.38
N ARG A 96 -11.18 6.94 -11.11
CA ARG A 96 -10.55 8.20 -10.72
C ARG A 96 -9.70 8.09 -9.45
N LEU A 97 -10.18 7.38 -8.45
CA LEU A 97 -9.41 7.14 -7.23
C LEU A 97 -8.15 6.32 -7.50
N VAL A 98 -8.22 5.34 -8.38
CA VAL A 98 -7.07 4.51 -8.76
C VAL A 98 -6.06 5.35 -9.55
N ASP A 99 -6.51 6.13 -10.52
CA ASP A 99 -5.66 7.01 -11.34
C ASP A 99 -4.98 8.08 -10.47
N TRP A 100 -5.72 8.69 -9.57
CA TRP A 100 -5.19 9.61 -8.58
C TRP A 100 -4.07 9.00 -7.72
N ALA A 101 -4.29 7.80 -7.20
CA ALA A 101 -3.29 7.12 -6.40
C ALA A 101 -2.06 6.71 -7.23
N ASP A 102 -2.24 6.36 -8.49
CA ASP A 102 -1.15 6.02 -9.40
C ASP A 102 -0.28 7.25 -9.71
N ILE A 103 -0.89 8.41 -9.93
CA ILE A 103 -0.18 9.69 -10.13
C ILE A 103 0.63 10.02 -8.86
N ILE A 104 0.02 9.95 -7.68
CA ILE A 104 0.71 10.22 -6.41
C ILE A 104 1.91 9.28 -6.23
N ARG A 105 1.73 7.99 -6.51
CA ARG A 105 2.82 7.00 -6.39
C ARG A 105 3.95 7.27 -7.35
N LYS A 106 3.66 7.63 -8.60
CA LYS A 106 4.68 8.03 -9.57
C LYS A 106 5.46 9.23 -9.09
N THR A 107 4.76 10.28 -8.65
CA THR A 107 5.39 11.49 -8.11
C THR A 107 6.25 11.20 -6.87
N PHE A 108 5.81 10.28 -6.02
CA PHE A 108 6.57 9.83 -4.85
C PHE A 108 7.86 9.09 -5.25
N PHE A 109 7.79 8.16 -6.20
CA PHE A 109 8.98 7.43 -6.66
C PHE A 109 9.96 8.32 -7.43
N ASP A 110 9.47 9.37 -8.06
CA ASP A 110 10.29 10.40 -8.72
C ASP A 110 10.88 11.42 -7.72
N GLY A 111 10.56 11.29 -6.42
CA GLY A 111 11.06 12.18 -5.36
C GLY A 111 10.36 13.53 -5.28
N GLY A 112 9.21 13.70 -5.93
CA GLY A 112 8.45 14.95 -5.92
C GLY A 112 7.59 15.17 -4.68
N ILE A 113 7.31 14.11 -3.92
CA ILE A 113 6.54 14.14 -2.67
C ILE A 113 7.06 13.08 -1.70
N ASP A 114 6.83 13.27 -0.40
CA ASP A 114 7.32 12.36 0.65
C ASP A 114 6.25 11.39 1.16
N GLU A 115 5.01 11.57 0.78
CA GLU A 115 3.88 10.74 1.22
C GLU A 115 3.20 9.99 0.07
N ILE A 116 2.50 8.91 0.39
CA ILE A 116 1.95 8.00 -0.61
C ILE A 116 0.53 7.57 -0.26
N ILE A 117 -0.28 7.33 -1.29
CA ILE A 117 -1.59 6.69 -1.17
C ILE A 117 -1.47 5.20 -1.49
N SER A 118 -1.56 4.38 -0.45
CA SER A 118 -1.53 2.92 -0.59
C SER A 118 -2.89 2.36 -1.01
N THR A 119 -2.91 1.14 -1.56
CA THR A 119 -4.16 0.38 -1.82
C THR A 119 -5.05 0.29 -0.59
N ARG A 120 -4.47 0.12 0.60
CA ARG A 120 -5.21 0.13 1.86
C ARG A 120 -5.90 1.48 2.11
N ARG A 121 -5.24 2.58 1.77
CA ARG A 121 -5.83 3.92 1.89
C ARG A 121 -7.01 4.09 0.93
N LEU A 122 -6.90 3.61 -0.30
CA LEU A 122 -8.01 3.60 -1.26
C LEU A 122 -9.21 2.80 -0.73
N VAL A 123 -8.98 1.63 -0.13
CA VAL A 123 -10.03 0.84 0.51
C VAL A 123 -10.70 1.62 1.65
N HIS A 124 -9.93 2.32 2.49
CA HIS A 124 -10.49 3.15 3.56
C HIS A 124 -11.32 4.32 3.00
N ILE A 125 -10.90 4.95 1.90
CA ILE A 125 -11.69 6.00 1.24
C ILE A 125 -13.02 5.42 0.74
N ALA A 126 -13.01 4.27 0.07
CA ALA A 126 -14.22 3.62 -0.40
C ALA A 126 -15.18 3.25 0.75
N GLN A 127 -14.64 2.79 1.88
CA GLN A 127 -15.43 2.51 3.09
C GLN A 127 -15.98 3.80 3.73
N ALA A 128 -15.17 4.86 3.78
CA ALA A 128 -15.60 6.17 4.28
C ALA A 128 -16.71 6.78 3.42
N TYR A 129 -16.63 6.60 2.10
CA TYR A 129 -17.70 7.00 1.20
C TYR A 129 -19.03 6.28 1.53
N ALA A 130 -18.99 4.99 1.81
CA ALA A 130 -20.19 4.24 2.21
C ALA A 130 -20.83 4.80 3.49
N ILE A 131 -20.04 5.44 4.37
CA ILE A 131 -20.52 6.07 5.61
C ILE A 131 -21.03 7.48 5.38
N PHE A 132 -20.27 8.31 4.64
CA PHE A 132 -20.52 9.74 4.52
C PHE A 132 -21.38 10.15 3.32
N GLY A 133 -21.44 9.33 2.27
CA GLY A 133 -22.14 9.63 1.02
C GLY A 133 -21.52 10.76 0.19
N SER A 134 -20.35 11.30 0.57
CA SER A 134 -19.62 12.33 -0.14
C SER A 134 -18.20 11.88 -0.42
N LYS A 135 -17.75 12.02 -1.67
CA LYS A 135 -16.41 11.67 -2.14
C LYS A 135 -15.35 12.55 -1.48
N GLU A 136 -15.59 13.84 -1.52
CA GLU A 136 -14.71 14.87 -0.97
C GLU A 136 -14.47 14.61 0.51
N LYS A 137 -15.55 14.39 1.27
CA LYS A 137 -15.47 14.12 2.70
C LYS A 137 -14.75 12.80 3.01
N ALA A 138 -14.96 11.79 2.18
CA ALA A 138 -14.27 10.50 2.33
C ALA A 138 -12.77 10.63 2.08
N ILE A 139 -12.36 11.35 1.04
CA ILE A 139 -10.96 11.62 0.73
C ILE A 139 -10.33 12.42 1.86
N GLN A 140 -10.89 13.58 2.21
CA GLN A 140 -10.40 14.45 3.27
C GLN A 140 -10.19 13.71 4.59
N THR A 141 -11.19 12.96 5.03
CA THR A 141 -11.10 12.21 6.29
C THR A 141 -9.95 11.21 6.27
N CYS A 142 -9.68 10.60 5.13
CA CYS A 142 -8.62 9.59 5.01
C CYS A 142 -7.22 10.19 4.82
N ILE A 143 -7.09 11.44 4.39
CA ILE A 143 -5.81 12.15 4.22
C ILE A 143 -5.49 13.11 5.37
N ASN A 144 -6.39 13.34 6.31
CA ASN A 144 -6.21 14.27 7.44
C ASN A 144 -5.00 14.00 8.35
N ARG A 145 -4.40 12.82 8.26
CA ARG A 145 -3.17 12.49 9.01
C ARG A 145 -1.91 13.11 8.43
N PHE A 146 -1.97 13.56 7.18
CA PHE A 146 -0.85 14.21 6.51
C PHE A 146 -0.76 15.68 6.92
N ASP A 147 0.37 16.31 6.69
CA ASP A 147 0.52 17.76 6.87
C ASP A 147 -0.34 18.54 5.87
N GLU A 148 -0.51 19.85 6.13
CA GLU A 148 -1.41 20.69 5.33
C GLU A 148 -0.95 20.85 3.87
N GLU A 149 0.36 20.87 3.62
CA GLU A 149 0.91 20.99 2.28
C GLU A 149 0.61 19.74 1.45
N THR A 150 0.88 18.56 2.02
CA THR A 150 0.57 17.26 1.40
C THR A 150 -0.92 17.08 1.16
N LYS A 151 -1.78 17.46 2.12
CA LYS A 151 -3.23 17.40 1.95
C LYS A 151 -3.70 18.25 0.79
N SER A 152 -3.29 19.52 0.76
CA SER A 152 -3.63 20.45 -0.31
C SER A 152 -3.19 19.95 -1.68
N LEU A 153 -1.98 19.38 -1.77
CA LEU A 153 -1.47 18.80 -3.00
C LEU A 153 -2.31 17.60 -3.45
N PHE A 154 -2.67 16.70 -2.53
CA PHE A 154 -3.47 15.52 -2.84
C PHE A 154 -4.88 15.89 -3.30
N GLU A 155 -5.51 16.89 -2.68
CA GLU A 155 -6.82 17.42 -3.11
C GLU A 155 -6.72 18.04 -4.51
N GLN A 156 -5.73 18.87 -4.77
CA GLN A 156 -5.53 19.47 -6.10
C GLN A 156 -5.29 18.44 -7.19
N LEU A 157 -4.54 17.36 -6.90
CA LEU A 157 -4.33 16.27 -7.83
C LEU A 157 -5.63 15.50 -8.09
N TYR A 158 -6.47 15.30 -7.06
CA TYR A 158 -7.76 14.66 -7.24
C TYR A 158 -8.70 15.51 -8.11
N ASP A 159 -8.77 16.81 -7.86
CA ASP A 159 -9.59 17.74 -8.64
C ASP A 159 -9.20 17.75 -10.12
N LYS A 160 -7.91 17.67 -10.43
CA LYS A 160 -7.43 17.56 -11.82
C LYS A 160 -7.91 16.28 -12.48
N VAL A 161 -7.73 15.13 -11.83
CA VAL A 161 -8.18 13.83 -12.33
C VAL A 161 -9.71 13.81 -12.53
N ASP A 162 -10.47 14.46 -11.64
CA ASP A 162 -11.93 14.57 -11.75
C ASP A 162 -12.34 15.52 -12.88
N ALA A 163 -11.59 16.58 -13.15
CA ALA A 163 -11.82 17.57 -14.19
C ALA A 163 -11.51 17.04 -15.60
N ASP A 164 -10.37 16.35 -15.80
CA ASP A 164 -9.94 15.86 -17.11
C ASP A 164 -10.96 14.90 -17.73
N VAL A 165 -11.60 14.06 -16.93
CA VAL A 165 -12.68 13.17 -17.40
C VAL A 165 -13.97 13.93 -17.77
N ASN A 166 -14.21 15.09 -17.18
CA ASN A 166 -15.35 15.91 -17.57
C ASN A 166 -15.17 16.54 -18.95
N PHE A 167 -13.92 16.85 -19.35
CA PHE A 167 -13.63 17.36 -20.70
C PHE A 167 -13.82 16.29 -21.78
N GLU A 168 -13.32 15.06 -21.57
CA GLU A 168 -13.50 13.95 -22.52
C GLU A 168 -15.01 13.65 -22.73
N GLN A 169 -15.84 13.72 -21.70
CA GLN A 169 -17.28 13.48 -21.82
C GLN A 169 -18.04 14.60 -22.55
N VAL A 170 -17.52 15.81 -22.59
CA VAL A 170 -18.10 16.93 -23.35
C VAL A 170 -17.77 16.78 -24.82
N GLU A 171 -16.56 16.34 -25.15
CA GLU A 171 -16.16 16.07 -26.54
C GLU A 171 -16.94 14.88 -27.14
N ASP A 172 -17.09 13.77 -26.43
CA ASP A 172 -17.84 12.61 -26.92
C ASP A 172 -19.33 12.96 -27.19
N LYS A 173 -19.96 13.77 -26.32
CA LYS A 173 -21.34 14.23 -26.56
C LYS A 173 -21.47 15.21 -27.74
N ALA A 174 -20.49 16.06 -27.94
CA ALA A 174 -20.48 16.96 -29.10
C ALA A 174 -20.35 16.20 -30.43
N TYR A 175 -19.57 15.12 -30.47
CA TYR A 175 -19.45 14.27 -31.65
C TYR A 175 -20.71 13.42 -31.93
N GLU A 176 -21.48 13.03 -30.89
CA GLU A 176 -22.75 12.30 -31.08
C GLU A 176 -23.88 13.22 -31.59
N GLU A 177 -23.92 14.48 -31.16
CA GLU A 177 -24.93 15.45 -31.64
C GLU A 177 -24.69 15.89 -33.08
N ASP A 178 -23.43 15.99 -33.53
CA ASP A 178 -23.08 16.33 -34.92
C ASP A 178 -23.25 15.15 -35.92
N ALA A 179 -23.38 13.91 -35.42
CA ALA A 179 -23.55 12.72 -36.24
C ALA A 179 -25.04 12.41 -36.58
N VAL A 180 -25.99 13.15 -36.03
CA VAL A 180 -27.46 12.94 -36.19
C VAL A 180 -28.13 14.10 -36.96
N GLY A 181 -27.33 15.02 -37.53
CA GLY A 181 -27.80 16.15 -38.35
C GLY A 181 -27.76 15.88 -39.85
#